data_50a6918bdf5af485ad36e59ea748105e
#
_entry.id   50a6918bdf5af485ad36e59ea748105e
#
_cell.length_a   1.000
_cell.length_b   1.000
_cell.length_c   1.000
_cell.angle_alpha   90.00
_cell.angle_beta   90.00
_cell.angle_gamma   90.00
#
_symmetry.space_group_name_H-M   'P 1'
#
loop_
_entity.id
_entity.type
_entity.pdbx_description
1 polymer ?
#
loop_
_entity_poly.entity_id
_entity_poly.type
_entity_poly.pdbx_seq_one_letter_code
_entity_poly.pdbx_strand_id
1 'polypeptide(L)'
;RVSCRSFKKEPVEQDVLEAIFSKAQQSPSNCNVQPWQVLVASGKQKEALKNKLIQNVMQQQKPNPDFNWNIAYTGEHRNRQFGSANALYTAMDIGREEKQKRQMAMLRNWAFFDAPHVAIFTLDKYLDIMGAVDIGIYAQTLTLLLKEQGISSCMQGALGQFPGPIREMFELPDERG
;
A
#
# COMPACT_ATOMS: atom_id res chain seq x y z
N ARG A 1 -2.19 10.21 12.79
CA ARG A 1 -2.13 9.08 11.87
C ARG A 1 -0.86 8.25 12.13
N VAL A 2 -1.01 6.98 12.26
CA VAL A 2 0.07 6.00 12.36
C VAL A 2 -0.19 4.87 11.37
N SER A 3 0.86 4.14 10.97
CA SER A 3 0.72 2.94 10.13
C SER A 3 0.27 1.77 11.00
N CYS A 4 -0.99 1.37 10.87
CA CYS A 4 -1.55 0.21 11.54
C CYS A 4 -1.20 -1.06 10.74
N ARG A 5 -0.75 -2.13 11.41
CA ARG A 5 -0.36 -3.39 10.78
C ARG A 5 -1.07 -4.61 11.38
N SER A 6 -2.24 -4.35 11.95
CA SER A 6 -3.19 -5.38 12.39
C SER A 6 -4.57 -4.73 12.37
N PHE A 7 -5.48 -5.30 11.59
CA PHE A 7 -6.81 -4.75 11.39
C PHE A 7 -7.88 -5.73 11.86
N LYS A 8 -9.03 -5.19 12.22
CA LYS A 8 -10.24 -5.96 12.40
C LYS A 8 -10.74 -6.43 11.02
N LYS A 9 -11.53 -7.50 11.01
CA LYS A 9 -12.07 -8.08 9.77
C LYS A 9 -13.38 -7.43 9.31
N GLU A 10 -14.02 -6.67 10.22
CA GLU A 10 -15.26 -5.99 9.90
C GLU A 10 -15.03 -4.96 8.78
N PRO A 11 -15.81 -5.02 7.70
CA PRO A 11 -15.71 -4.04 6.62
C PRO A 11 -16.18 -2.66 7.10
N VAL A 12 -15.63 -1.63 6.49
CA VAL A 12 -16.17 -0.27 6.61
C VAL A 12 -17.35 -0.16 5.65
N GLU A 13 -18.42 0.48 6.08
CA GLU A 13 -19.62 0.71 5.25
C GLU A 13 -19.26 1.48 3.97
N GLN A 14 -19.90 1.11 2.88
CA GLN A 14 -19.57 1.62 1.55
C GLN A 14 -19.77 3.13 1.45
N ASP A 15 -20.88 3.64 1.99
CA ASP A 15 -21.21 5.06 2.00
C ASP A 15 -20.18 5.91 2.76
N VAL A 16 -19.64 5.37 3.85
CA VAL A 16 -18.56 6.00 4.62
C VAL A 16 -17.29 6.10 3.78
N LEU A 17 -16.91 5.01 3.10
CA LEU A 17 -15.75 5.02 2.21
C LEU A 17 -15.95 5.99 1.04
N GLU A 18 -17.10 5.96 0.38
CA GLU A 18 -17.42 6.86 -0.73
C GLU A 18 -17.35 8.34 -0.31
N ALA A 19 -17.89 8.67 0.84
CA ALA A 19 -17.81 10.03 1.38
C ALA A 19 -16.36 10.47 1.63
N ILE A 20 -15.52 9.59 2.19
CA ILE A 20 -14.11 9.85 2.45
C ILE A 20 -13.34 10.02 1.13
N PHE A 21 -13.50 9.12 0.17
CA PHE A 21 -12.84 9.22 -1.14
C PHE A 21 -13.30 10.47 -1.89
N SER A 22 -14.58 10.83 -1.84
CA SER A 22 -15.11 12.06 -2.43
C SER A 22 -14.45 13.31 -1.85
N LYS A 23 -14.31 13.39 -0.52
CA LYS A 23 -13.59 14.50 0.14
C LYS A 23 -12.11 14.53 -0.26
N ALA A 24 -11.46 13.36 -0.39
CA ALA A 24 -10.06 13.28 -0.77
C ALA A 24 -9.78 13.85 -2.18
N GLN A 25 -10.79 13.91 -3.08
CA GLN A 25 -10.67 14.56 -4.39
C GLN A 25 -10.38 16.05 -4.31
N GLN A 26 -10.55 16.69 -3.14
CA GLN A 26 -10.15 18.08 -2.92
C GLN A 26 -8.64 18.26 -2.72
N SER A 27 -7.85 17.20 -2.80
CA SER A 27 -6.40 17.28 -2.73
C SER A 27 -5.84 18.12 -3.87
N PRO A 28 -4.88 19.03 -3.61
CA PRO A 28 -4.25 19.78 -4.68
C PRO A 28 -3.34 18.88 -5.52
N SER A 29 -3.14 19.28 -6.78
CA SER A 29 -2.15 18.69 -7.68
C SER A 29 -1.50 19.75 -8.55
N ASN A 30 -0.34 19.45 -9.11
CA ASN A 30 0.33 20.35 -10.03
C ASN A 30 -0.61 20.69 -11.20
N CYS A 31 -0.80 21.97 -11.47
CA CYS A 31 -1.72 22.46 -12.51
C CYS A 31 -3.13 21.84 -12.47
N ASN A 32 -3.54 21.36 -11.30
CA ASN A 32 -4.82 20.69 -11.09
C ASN A 32 -5.07 19.47 -12.01
N VAL A 33 -4.00 18.73 -12.36
CA VAL A 33 -4.10 17.58 -13.27
C VAL A 33 -4.75 16.34 -12.64
N GLN A 34 -4.82 16.27 -11.30
CA GLN A 34 -5.50 15.20 -10.55
C GLN A 34 -5.15 13.79 -11.07
N PRO A 35 -3.86 13.39 -11.04
CA PRO A 35 -3.36 12.22 -11.77
C PRO A 35 -3.78 10.88 -11.17
N TRP A 36 -4.29 10.90 -9.95
CA TRP A 36 -4.63 9.69 -9.21
C TRP A 36 -5.86 8.97 -9.76
N GLN A 37 -5.74 7.67 -9.86
CA GLN A 37 -6.86 6.77 -9.92
C GLN A 37 -6.72 5.81 -8.72
N VAL A 38 -7.82 5.60 -8.00
CA VAL A 38 -7.83 4.73 -6.82
C VAL A 38 -8.73 3.55 -7.08
N LEU A 39 -8.15 2.35 -6.98
CA LEU A 39 -8.84 1.08 -7.17
C LEU A 39 -9.02 0.44 -5.80
N VAL A 40 -10.24 0.10 -5.45
CA VAL A 40 -10.55 -0.48 -4.14
C VAL A 40 -10.98 -1.93 -4.31
N ALA A 41 -10.26 -2.85 -3.65
CA ALA A 41 -10.68 -4.24 -3.56
C ALA A 41 -11.16 -4.58 -2.15
N SER A 42 -12.24 -5.34 -2.07
CA SER A 42 -12.88 -5.80 -0.84
C SER A 42 -13.38 -7.23 -1.00
N GLY A 43 -13.71 -7.89 0.11
CA GLY A 43 -14.34 -9.21 0.10
C GLY A 43 -13.60 -10.23 -0.77
N LYS A 44 -14.32 -10.92 -1.66
CA LYS A 44 -13.77 -11.97 -2.53
C LYS A 44 -12.68 -11.47 -3.47
N GLN A 45 -12.83 -10.25 -4.00
CA GLN A 45 -11.84 -9.65 -4.91
C GLN A 45 -10.51 -9.41 -4.18
N LYS A 46 -10.55 -8.84 -2.98
CA LYS A 46 -9.36 -8.66 -2.14
C LYS A 46 -8.70 -9.99 -1.80
N GLU A 47 -9.48 -11.02 -1.43
CA GLU A 47 -8.92 -12.35 -1.13
C GLU A 47 -8.25 -12.99 -2.36
N ALA A 48 -8.83 -12.85 -3.54
CA ALA A 48 -8.22 -13.32 -4.78
C ALA A 48 -6.89 -12.62 -5.07
N LEU A 49 -6.84 -11.29 -4.91
CA LEU A 49 -5.61 -10.51 -5.06
C LEU A 49 -4.54 -10.93 -4.05
N LYS A 50 -4.89 -11.07 -2.78
CA LYS A 50 -4.00 -11.54 -1.73
C LYS A 50 -3.36 -12.89 -2.10
N ASN A 51 -4.18 -13.84 -2.55
CA ASN A 51 -3.69 -15.18 -2.88
C ASN A 51 -2.67 -15.15 -4.04
N LYS A 52 -2.93 -14.37 -5.09
CA LYS A 52 -2.00 -14.18 -6.22
C LYS A 52 -0.69 -13.53 -5.77
N LEU A 53 -0.75 -12.47 -4.96
CA LEU A 53 0.44 -11.78 -4.46
C LEU A 53 1.28 -12.68 -3.55
N ILE A 54 0.65 -13.40 -2.61
CA ILE A 54 1.35 -14.35 -1.74
C ILE A 54 1.99 -15.47 -2.58
N GLN A 55 1.30 -15.99 -3.59
CA GLN A 55 1.84 -17.01 -4.49
C GLN A 55 3.11 -16.52 -5.19
N ASN A 56 3.11 -15.29 -5.73
CA ASN A 56 4.29 -14.71 -6.37
C ASN A 56 5.49 -14.67 -5.41
N VAL A 57 5.26 -14.24 -4.16
CA VAL A 57 6.32 -14.18 -3.14
C VAL A 57 6.81 -15.57 -2.76
N MET A 58 5.92 -16.54 -2.56
CA MET A 58 6.28 -17.92 -2.19
C MET A 58 7.04 -18.63 -3.31
N GLN A 59 6.72 -18.34 -4.57
CA GLN A 59 7.42 -18.84 -5.75
C GLN A 59 8.72 -18.06 -6.03
N GLN A 60 9.09 -17.11 -5.18
CA GLN A 60 10.28 -16.26 -5.33
C GLN A 60 10.33 -15.57 -6.71
N GLN A 61 9.18 -15.16 -7.23
CA GLN A 61 9.14 -14.40 -8.48
C GLN A 61 9.97 -13.13 -8.35
N LYS A 62 10.67 -12.77 -9.42
CA LYS A 62 11.44 -11.53 -9.45
C LYS A 62 10.48 -10.35 -9.47
N PRO A 63 10.65 -9.36 -8.57
CA PRO A 63 9.87 -8.13 -8.62
C PRO A 63 10.02 -7.43 -9.98
N ASN A 64 8.89 -6.92 -10.49
CA ASN A 64 8.84 -6.17 -11.75
C ASN A 64 7.97 -4.91 -11.57
N PRO A 65 8.39 -3.97 -10.74
CA PRO A 65 7.60 -2.76 -10.44
C PRO A 65 7.50 -1.85 -11.67
N ASP A 66 6.37 -1.16 -11.79
CA ASP A 66 6.13 -0.17 -12.86
C ASP A 66 7.04 1.06 -12.74
N PHE A 67 7.38 1.43 -11.51
CA PHE A 67 8.28 2.55 -11.20
C PHE A 67 9.53 2.03 -10.49
N ASN A 68 10.70 2.60 -10.80
CA ASN A 68 11.92 2.25 -10.09
C ASN A 68 11.90 2.84 -8.68
N TRP A 69 11.72 1.98 -7.67
CA TRP A 69 11.70 2.35 -6.26
C TRP A 69 12.78 1.64 -5.43
N ASN A 70 13.71 0.96 -6.09
CA ASN A 70 14.78 0.24 -5.41
C ASN A 70 15.83 1.21 -4.86
N ILE A 71 15.60 1.68 -3.64
CA ILE A 71 16.46 2.64 -2.96
C ILE A 71 17.31 1.94 -1.91
N ALA A 72 18.62 2.04 -2.05
CA ALA A 72 19.56 1.67 -0.99
C ALA A 72 19.74 2.85 -0.03
N TYR A 73 19.08 2.81 1.11
CA TYR A 73 19.23 3.85 2.13
C TYR A 73 20.64 3.84 2.75
N THR A 74 21.22 5.02 3.00
CA THR A 74 22.53 5.22 3.61
C THR A 74 22.42 6.18 4.79
N GLY A 75 23.46 6.22 5.64
CA GLY A 75 23.56 7.16 6.76
C GLY A 75 22.33 7.13 7.67
N GLU A 76 21.85 8.31 8.02
CA GLU A 76 20.71 8.49 8.94
C GLU A 76 19.40 7.88 8.42
N HIS A 77 19.17 7.89 7.11
CA HIS A 77 17.99 7.25 6.51
C HIS A 77 18.00 5.73 6.77
N ARG A 78 19.16 5.09 6.67
CA ARG A 78 19.33 3.67 6.98
C ARG A 78 19.09 3.39 8.47
N ASN A 79 19.61 4.25 9.37
CA ASN A 79 19.38 4.11 10.80
C ASN A 79 17.89 4.17 11.15
N ARG A 80 17.15 5.11 10.56
CA ARG A 80 15.69 5.22 10.73
C ARG A 80 14.95 4.01 10.18
N GLN A 81 15.36 3.49 9.02
CA GLN A 81 14.80 2.26 8.46
C GLN A 81 14.97 1.08 9.42
N PHE A 82 16.16 0.86 9.95
CA PHE A 82 16.44 -0.19 10.93
C PHE A 82 15.68 0.03 12.24
N GLY A 83 15.64 1.25 12.74
CA GLY A 83 14.87 1.60 13.94
C GLY A 83 13.40 1.25 13.79
N SER A 84 12.79 1.60 12.65
CA SER A 84 11.40 1.26 12.34
C SER A 84 11.17 -0.27 12.26
N ALA A 85 12.08 -0.99 11.62
CA ALA A 85 11.98 -2.45 11.52
C ALA A 85 12.13 -3.12 12.89
N ASN A 86 13.09 -2.67 13.70
CA ASN A 86 13.31 -3.20 15.07
C ASN A 86 12.08 -2.95 15.94
N ALA A 87 11.52 -1.73 15.92
CA ALA A 87 10.32 -1.40 16.68
C ALA A 87 9.14 -2.32 16.30
N LEU A 88 8.97 -2.60 15.00
CA LEU A 88 7.92 -3.52 14.53
C LEU A 88 8.13 -4.95 15.05
N TYR A 89 9.33 -5.49 14.90
CA TYR A 89 9.62 -6.87 15.34
C TYR A 89 9.56 -6.99 16.86
N THR A 90 10.03 -6.00 17.61
CA THR A 90 9.88 -5.98 19.07
C THR A 90 8.40 -5.97 19.49
N ALA A 91 7.56 -5.16 18.84
CA ALA A 91 6.13 -5.12 19.12
C ALA A 91 5.41 -6.43 18.77
N MET A 92 6.01 -7.28 17.92
CA MET A 92 5.50 -8.60 17.54
C MET A 92 6.13 -9.74 18.37
N ASP A 93 7.00 -9.41 19.32
CA ASP A 93 7.80 -10.39 20.08
C ASP A 93 8.59 -11.35 19.17
N ILE A 94 9.24 -10.78 18.14
CA ILE A 94 10.05 -11.54 17.18
C ILE A 94 11.52 -11.15 17.33
N GLY A 95 12.32 -12.09 17.81
CA GLY A 95 13.76 -11.94 17.97
C GLY A 95 14.52 -11.89 16.64
N ARG A 96 15.77 -11.39 16.69
CA ARG A 96 16.62 -11.26 15.50
C ARG A 96 16.92 -12.61 14.84
N GLU A 97 17.07 -13.66 15.64
CA GLU A 97 17.44 -15.00 15.20
C GLU A 97 16.25 -15.81 14.66
N GLU A 98 15.03 -15.33 14.88
CA GLU A 98 13.80 -16.03 14.49
C GLU A 98 13.44 -15.77 13.00
N LYS A 99 14.32 -16.21 12.09
CA LYS A 99 14.22 -15.95 10.65
C LYS A 99 12.87 -16.35 10.05
N GLN A 100 12.32 -17.48 10.46
CA GLN A 100 11.00 -17.95 9.97
C GLN A 100 9.86 -17.03 10.39
N LYS A 101 9.83 -16.61 11.66
CA LYS A 101 8.82 -15.66 12.14
C LYS A 101 8.93 -14.32 11.43
N ARG A 102 10.15 -13.84 11.19
CA ARG A 102 10.40 -12.60 10.43
C ARG A 102 9.92 -12.72 8.99
N GLN A 103 10.12 -13.86 8.34
CA GLN A 103 9.61 -14.12 7.00
C GLN A 103 8.09 -14.12 6.98
N MET A 104 7.45 -14.78 7.95
CA MET A 104 5.98 -14.77 8.08
C MET A 104 5.44 -13.37 8.35
N ALA A 105 6.10 -12.59 9.20
CA ALA A 105 5.74 -11.19 9.44
C ALA A 105 5.86 -10.34 8.18
N MET A 106 6.88 -10.58 7.35
CA MET A 106 7.05 -9.90 6.06
C MET A 106 5.92 -10.26 5.08
N LEU A 107 5.50 -11.52 5.01
CA LEU A 107 4.40 -11.98 4.15
C LEU A 107 3.08 -11.27 4.45
N ARG A 108 2.87 -10.77 5.68
CA ARG A 108 1.67 -10.01 6.03
C ARG A 108 1.49 -8.72 5.22
N ASN A 109 2.55 -8.20 4.59
CA ASN A 109 2.39 -7.07 3.66
C ASN A 109 1.46 -7.45 2.50
N TRP A 110 1.66 -8.61 1.89
CA TRP A 110 0.83 -9.09 0.77
C TRP A 110 -0.51 -9.68 1.21
N ALA A 111 -0.68 -9.91 2.51
CA ALA A 111 -1.97 -10.20 3.14
C ALA A 111 -2.70 -8.92 3.61
N PHE A 112 -2.21 -7.73 3.23
CA PHE A 112 -2.78 -6.42 3.59
C PHE A 112 -2.94 -6.23 5.11
N PHE A 113 -2.12 -6.91 5.93
CA PHE A 113 -2.22 -6.94 7.39
C PHE A 113 -3.62 -7.31 7.91
N ASP A 114 -4.35 -8.13 7.15
CA ASP A 114 -5.73 -8.58 7.40
C ASP A 114 -6.81 -7.49 7.27
N ALA A 115 -6.46 -6.33 6.68
CA ALA A 115 -7.44 -5.26 6.44
C ALA A 115 -8.60 -5.75 5.55
N PRO A 116 -9.84 -5.32 5.81
CA PRO A 116 -11.02 -5.70 5.00
C PRO A 116 -11.00 -5.07 3.61
N HIS A 117 -10.33 -3.94 3.45
CA HIS A 117 -10.23 -3.19 2.20
C HIS A 117 -8.77 -2.91 1.85
N VAL A 118 -8.46 -2.86 0.57
CA VAL A 118 -7.19 -2.35 0.05
C VAL A 118 -7.47 -1.33 -1.05
N ALA A 119 -6.84 -0.16 -0.93
CA ALA A 119 -6.87 0.89 -1.95
C ALA A 119 -5.52 0.92 -2.66
N ILE A 120 -5.55 0.80 -3.97
CA ILE A 120 -4.36 0.80 -4.82
C ILE A 120 -4.37 2.11 -5.61
N PHE A 121 -3.29 2.86 -5.52
CA PHE A 121 -3.12 4.11 -6.24
C PHE A 121 -2.39 3.84 -7.54
N THR A 122 -2.90 4.35 -8.62
CA THR A 122 -2.28 4.28 -9.94
C THR A 122 -2.21 5.67 -10.57
N LEU A 123 -1.25 5.87 -11.46
CA LEU A 123 -1.10 7.10 -12.25
C LEU A 123 -0.53 6.77 -13.64
N ASP A 124 -0.65 7.69 -14.57
CA ASP A 124 -0.05 7.54 -15.89
C ASP A 124 1.47 7.66 -15.77
N LYS A 125 2.21 6.67 -16.32
CA LYS A 125 3.67 6.53 -16.16
C LYS A 125 4.45 7.76 -16.63
N TYR A 126 3.96 8.47 -17.65
CA TYR A 126 4.63 9.66 -18.18
C TYR A 126 4.71 10.82 -17.19
N LEU A 127 3.85 10.83 -16.14
CA LEU A 127 3.85 11.89 -15.12
C LEU A 127 5.01 11.75 -14.13
N ASP A 128 5.59 10.56 -14.03
CA ASP A 128 6.81 10.25 -13.27
C ASP A 128 6.84 10.93 -11.88
N ILE A 129 7.90 11.64 -11.56
CA ILE A 129 8.11 12.29 -10.25
C ILE A 129 6.98 13.27 -9.90
N MET A 130 6.49 14.06 -10.86
CA MET A 130 5.42 15.01 -10.60
C MET A 130 4.13 14.32 -10.20
N GLY A 131 3.76 13.26 -10.91
CA GLY A 131 2.60 12.44 -10.55
C GLY A 131 2.77 11.74 -9.20
N ALA A 132 3.98 11.27 -8.89
CA ALA A 132 4.27 10.65 -7.60
C ALA A 132 4.12 11.62 -6.42
N VAL A 133 4.52 12.89 -6.58
CA VAL A 133 4.28 13.94 -5.57
C VAL A 133 2.79 14.15 -5.34
N ASP A 134 2.01 14.28 -6.40
CA ASP A 134 0.56 14.49 -6.31
C ASP A 134 -0.15 13.28 -5.67
N ILE A 135 0.25 12.04 -6.03
CA ILE A 135 -0.22 10.81 -5.37
C ILE A 135 0.11 10.84 -3.87
N GLY A 136 1.31 11.28 -3.48
CA GLY A 136 1.70 11.41 -2.07
C GLY A 136 0.81 12.38 -1.29
N ILE A 137 0.46 13.51 -1.90
CA ILE A 137 -0.46 14.51 -1.33
C ILE A 137 -1.86 13.90 -1.16
N TYR A 138 -2.40 13.29 -2.22
CA TYR A 138 -3.70 12.63 -2.17
C TYR A 138 -3.74 11.51 -1.10
N ALA A 139 -2.76 10.62 -1.10
CA ALA A 139 -2.67 9.53 -0.16
C ALA A 139 -2.59 10.01 1.30
N GLN A 140 -1.85 11.09 1.57
CA GLN A 140 -1.79 11.69 2.90
C GLN A 140 -3.14 12.30 3.30
N THR A 141 -3.79 13.04 2.40
CA THR A 141 -5.14 13.58 2.62
C THR A 141 -6.13 12.48 2.95
N LEU A 142 -6.17 11.42 2.14
CA LEU A 142 -7.04 10.26 2.37
C LEU A 142 -6.80 9.62 3.73
N THR A 143 -5.53 9.40 4.12
CA THR A 143 -5.24 8.75 5.41
C THR A 143 -5.58 9.63 6.62
N LEU A 144 -5.59 10.95 6.48
CA LEU A 144 -6.07 11.87 7.52
C LEU A 144 -7.60 11.83 7.63
N LEU A 145 -8.31 11.84 6.50
CA LEU A 145 -9.77 11.71 6.47
C LEU A 145 -10.25 10.39 7.05
N LEU A 146 -9.58 9.27 6.70
CA LEU A 146 -9.84 7.97 7.32
C LEU A 146 -9.66 8.04 8.84
N LYS A 147 -8.58 8.66 9.31
CA LYS A 147 -8.28 8.78 10.74
C LYS A 147 -9.32 9.64 11.47
N GLU A 148 -9.83 10.69 10.86
CA GLU A 148 -10.90 11.53 11.37
C GLU A 148 -12.16 10.69 11.68
N GLN A 149 -12.47 9.70 10.82
CA GLN A 149 -13.59 8.77 10.98
C GLN A 149 -13.24 7.55 11.86
N GLY A 150 -12.11 7.58 12.59
CA GLY A 150 -11.69 6.46 13.44
C GLY A 150 -11.14 5.25 12.67
N ILE A 151 -11.01 5.34 11.35
CA ILE A 151 -10.53 4.26 10.49
C ILE A 151 -9.00 4.29 10.42
N SER A 152 -8.37 3.17 10.74
CA SER A 152 -6.92 3.00 10.67
C SER A 152 -6.48 2.67 9.24
N SER A 153 -5.24 3.05 8.90
CA SER A 153 -4.68 2.78 7.58
C SER A 153 -3.18 2.46 7.65
N CYS A 154 -2.66 1.84 6.59
CA CYS A 154 -1.23 1.61 6.41
C CYS A 154 -0.85 1.80 4.94
N MET A 155 0.00 2.78 4.65
CA MET A 155 0.60 2.89 3.32
C MET A 155 1.64 1.79 3.11
N GLN A 156 1.59 1.12 1.96
CA GLN A 156 2.43 -0.01 1.63
C GLN A 156 3.09 0.17 0.25
N GLY A 157 4.42 0.27 0.23
CA GLY A 157 5.19 0.20 -1.02
C GLY A 157 5.40 -1.24 -1.53
N ALA A 158 5.26 -2.26 -0.66
CA ALA A 158 5.53 -3.65 -1.02
C ALA A 158 4.62 -4.17 -2.16
N LEU A 159 3.39 -3.70 -2.25
CA LEU A 159 2.41 -4.15 -3.25
C LEU A 159 2.87 -3.81 -4.67
N GLY A 160 3.55 -2.68 -4.87
CA GLY A 160 4.09 -2.26 -6.16
C GLY A 160 5.20 -3.15 -6.71
N GLN A 161 5.70 -4.13 -5.93
CA GLN A 161 6.70 -5.10 -6.43
C GLN A 161 6.13 -6.06 -7.48
N PHE A 162 4.84 -6.34 -7.40
CA PHE A 162 4.16 -7.31 -8.27
C PHE A 162 2.90 -6.68 -8.87
N PRO A 163 3.01 -5.75 -9.84
CA PRO A 163 1.85 -5.09 -10.44
C PRO A 163 0.98 -6.03 -11.28
N GLY A 164 1.53 -7.13 -11.79
CA GLY A 164 0.83 -8.06 -12.67
C GLY A 164 -0.55 -8.51 -12.17
N PRO A 165 -0.70 -9.07 -10.94
CA PRO A 165 -2.00 -9.44 -10.39
C PRO A 165 -2.99 -8.28 -10.27
N ILE A 166 -2.50 -7.07 -10.01
CA ILE A 166 -3.30 -5.86 -9.92
C ILE A 166 -3.79 -5.46 -11.31
N ARG A 167 -2.88 -5.44 -12.30
CA ARG A 167 -3.19 -5.13 -13.69
C ARG A 167 -4.24 -6.07 -14.25
N GLU A 168 -4.07 -7.37 -14.04
CA GLU A 168 -5.01 -8.39 -14.49
C GLU A 168 -6.39 -8.22 -13.83
N MET A 169 -6.44 -7.93 -12.53
CA MET A 169 -7.70 -7.80 -11.80
C MET A 169 -8.52 -6.57 -12.18
N PHE A 170 -7.84 -5.46 -12.49
CA PHE A 170 -8.46 -4.17 -12.76
C PHE A 170 -8.34 -3.75 -14.22
N GLU A 171 -7.87 -4.64 -15.10
CA GLU A 171 -7.73 -4.41 -16.55
C GLU A 171 -6.97 -3.12 -16.87
N LEU A 172 -5.86 -2.88 -16.12
CA LEU A 172 -5.09 -1.66 -16.25
C LEU A 172 -4.32 -1.62 -17.57
N PRO A 173 -4.39 -0.52 -18.33
CA PRO A 173 -3.62 -0.35 -19.55
C PRO A 173 -2.12 -0.21 -19.26
N ASP A 174 -1.27 -0.48 -20.26
CA ASP A 174 0.19 -0.53 -20.10
C ASP A 174 0.81 0.81 -19.73
N GLU A 175 0.23 1.91 -20.16
CA GLU A 175 0.66 3.27 -19.87
C GLU A 175 0.40 3.70 -18.41
N ARG A 176 -0.39 2.94 -17.68
CA ARG A 176 -0.69 3.20 -16.27
C ARG A 176 0.13 2.32 -15.35
N GLY A 177 0.65 2.90 -14.25
CA GLY A 177 1.42 2.20 -13.25
C GLY A 177 0.93 2.45 -11.84
#